data_ddf1ba7e5a56ecbd9e8e3c97c873cad6
#
_entry.id   ddf1ba7e5a56ecbd9e8e3c97c873cad6
#
_cell.length_a   1.000
_cell.length_b   1.000
_cell.length_c   1.000
_cell.angle_alpha   90.00
_cell.angle_beta   90.00
_cell.angle_gamma   90.00
#
_symmetry.space_group_name_H-M   'P 1'
#
loop_
_entity.id
_entity.type
_entity.pdbx_description
1 polymer ?
#
loop_
_entity_poly.entity_id
_entity_poly.type
_entity_poly.pdbx_seq_one_letter_code
_entity_poly.pdbx_strand_id
1 'polypeptide(L)'
;MKLSTYFSRNPEPEGSAEAAASTPVVQERRLRQVVEIIESEPSCSIRDLAQRVSLSPAHLQRLFKQQTGAQLGSLMAEKRLQKAAQLLTISNLSIKEIAHAVGYGHHSSFVRAFRRRFAQSPKHYRLQPDSMSTEA
;
A
#
# COMPACT_ATOMS: atom_id res chain seq x y z
N MET A 1 11.23 8.43 -3.49
CA MET A 1 11.89 8.15 -2.41
C MET A 1 11.56 6.87 -1.81
N LYS A 2 10.37 6.54 -1.62
CA LYS A 2 10.05 5.30 -1.05
C LYS A 2 10.41 4.16 -1.94
N LEU A 3 10.42 4.36 -3.23
CA LEU A 3 10.77 3.31 -4.14
C LEU A 3 12.19 2.83 -3.94
N SER A 4 13.10 3.72 -3.68
CA SER A 4 14.45 3.30 -3.50
C SER A 4 14.59 2.48 -2.24
N THR A 5 13.78 2.74 -1.24
CA THR A 5 13.82 1.98 -0.03
C THR A 5 13.38 0.54 -0.29
N TYR A 6 12.39 0.33 -1.12
CA TYR A 6 11.92 -1.00 -1.39
C TYR A 6 12.91 -1.81 -2.22
N PHE A 7 13.61 -1.16 -3.12
CA PHE A 7 14.47 -1.88 -4.01
C PHE A 7 15.95 -1.92 -3.64
N SER A 8 16.35 -1.10 -2.72
CA SER A 8 17.75 -1.02 -2.41
C SER A 8 18.30 -2.27 -1.77
N ARG A 9 17.47 -3.02 -1.08
CA ARG A 9 17.97 -4.18 -0.43
C ARG A 9 18.03 -5.37 -1.36
N ASN A 10 17.63 -5.25 -2.55
CA ASN A 10 17.65 -6.37 -3.43
C ASN A 10 18.88 -6.31 -4.29
N PRO A 11 19.89 -6.97 -3.96
CA PRO A 11 21.16 -6.86 -4.60
C PRO A 11 21.06 -7.15 -6.05
N GLU A 12 21.14 -8.26 -6.46
CA GLU A 12 21.06 -8.49 -7.77
C GLU A 12 20.66 -9.83 -8.01
N PRO A 13 20.02 -10.09 -8.98
CA PRO A 13 19.45 -11.34 -9.28
C PRO A 13 20.32 -12.20 -10.08
N GLU A 14 21.49 -12.28 -9.75
CA GLU A 14 22.30 -13.10 -10.50
C GLU A 14 21.68 -14.42 -10.65
N GLY A 15 21.98 -15.18 -11.55
CA GLY A 15 21.43 -16.48 -11.72
C GLY A 15 20.05 -16.53 -12.28
N SER A 16 19.53 -15.44 -12.61
CA SER A 16 18.17 -15.45 -13.09
C SER A 16 18.15 -15.57 -14.56
N ALA A 17 19.00 -16.32 -15.11
CA ALA A 17 18.98 -16.45 -16.53
C ALA A 17 17.69 -17.03 -17.03
N GLU A 18 17.09 -17.86 -16.24
CA GLU A 18 15.88 -18.44 -16.70
C GLU A 18 14.81 -17.42 -16.82
N ALA A 19 14.97 -16.28 -16.27
CA ALA A 19 13.95 -15.28 -16.36
C ALA A 19 14.12 -14.50 -17.63
N ALA A 20 14.49 -15.13 -18.69
CA ALA A 20 14.67 -14.41 -19.90
C ALA A 20 13.43 -13.63 -20.30
N ALA A 21 12.29 -14.18 -20.02
CA ALA A 21 11.07 -13.53 -20.40
C ALA A 21 10.83 -12.29 -19.57
N SER A 22 11.36 -12.20 -18.37
CA SER A 22 11.17 -11.01 -17.60
C SER A 22 12.47 -10.71 -16.90
N THR A 23 13.22 -9.82 -17.44
CA THR A 23 14.49 -9.46 -16.89
C THR A 23 14.30 -8.70 -15.59
N PRO A 24 15.32 -8.61 -14.78
CA PRO A 24 15.22 -7.87 -13.54
C PRO A 24 14.82 -6.41 -13.77
N VAL A 25 15.25 -5.82 -14.86
CA VAL A 25 14.89 -4.44 -15.13
C VAL A 25 13.39 -4.33 -15.40
N VAL A 26 12.84 -5.27 -16.16
CA VAL A 26 11.42 -5.24 -16.45
C VAL A 26 10.61 -5.48 -15.19
N GLN A 27 11.05 -6.42 -14.35
CA GLN A 27 10.35 -6.71 -13.12
C GLN A 27 10.37 -5.50 -12.19
N GLU A 28 11.52 -4.86 -12.07
CA GLU A 28 11.62 -3.71 -11.20
C GLU A 28 10.72 -2.58 -11.70
N ARG A 29 10.66 -2.38 -13.01
CA ARG A 29 9.81 -1.36 -13.58
C ARG A 29 8.34 -1.63 -13.27
N ARG A 30 7.92 -2.89 -13.39
CA ARG A 30 6.54 -3.24 -13.08
C ARG A 30 6.22 -3.00 -11.62
N LEU A 31 7.13 -3.38 -10.72
CA LEU A 31 6.88 -3.19 -9.30
C LEU A 31 6.89 -1.70 -8.93
N ARG A 32 7.74 -0.93 -9.57
CA ARG A 32 7.77 0.50 -9.33
C ARG A 32 6.43 1.12 -9.76
N GLN A 33 5.92 0.64 -10.90
CA GLN A 33 4.64 1.11 -11.38
C GLN A 33 3.53 0.74 -10.39
N VAL A 34 3.59 -0.47 -9.83
CA VAL A 34 2.61 -0.90 -8.84
C VAL A 34 2.63 0.02 -7.62
N VAL A 35 3.80 0.36 -7.12
CA VAL A 35 3.90 1.23 -5.97
C VAL A 35 3.35 2.61 -6.28
N GLU A 36 3.63 3.13 -7.47
CA GLU A 36 3.11 4.42 -7.87
C GLU A 36 1.59 4.41 -7.94
N ILE A 37 1.01 3.33 -8.45
CA ILE A 37 -0.44 3.24 -8.52
C ILE A 37 -1.03 3.20 -7.12
N ILE A 38 -0.42 2.43 -6.22
CA ILE A 38 -0.93 2.35 -4.86
C ILE A 38 -0.88 3.71 -4.19
N GLU A 39 0.17 4.48 -4.43
CA GLU A 39 0.28 5.78 -3.81
C GLU A 39 -0.73 6.77 -4.37
N SER A 40 -1.07 6.67 -5.63
CA SER A 40 -2.05 7.58 -6.19
C SER A 40 -3.47 7.08 -6.01
N GLU A 41 -3.68 5.77 -5.98
CA GLU A 41 -5.01 5.20 -5.83
C GLU A 41 -4.99 4.11 -4.78
N PRO A 42 -4.91 4.47 -3.50
CA PRO A 42 -4.82 3.45 -2.45
C PRO A 42 -5.98 2.48 -2.41
N SER A 43 -7.11 2.86 -3.00
CA SER A 43 -8.28 1.99 -2.97
C SER A 43 -8.26 0.90 -4.04
N CYS A 44 -7.29 0.89 -4.93
CA CYS A 44 -7.29 -0.12 -5.96
C CYS A 44 -7.02 -1.50 -5.36
N SER A 45 -7.49 -2.53 -6.04
CA SER A 45 -7.34 -3.89 -5.55
C SER A 45 -6.10 -4.53 -6.14
N ILE A 46 -5.71 -5.67 -5.57
CA ILE A 46 -4.57 -6.40 -6.11
C ILE A 46 -4.88 -6.87 -7.52
N ARG A 47 -6.13 -7.21 -7.76
CA ARG A 47 -6.53 -7.65 -9.10
C ARG A 47 -6.33 -6.52 -10.10
N ASP A 48 -6.69 -5.30 -9.73
CA ASP A 48 -6.50 -4.17 -10.62
C ASP A 48 -5.03 -3.91 -10.88
N LEU A 49 -4.22 -4.00 -9.83
CA LEU A 49 -2.79 -3.80 -9.99
C LEU A 49 -2.19 -4.82 -10.91
N ALA A 50 -2.54 -6.08 -10.71
CA ALA A 50 -2.00 -7.16 -11.51
C ALA A 50 -2.36 -6.97 -12.98
N GLN A 51 -3.60 -6.54 -13.21
CA GLN A 51 -4.04 -6.33 -14.56
C GLN A 51 -3.26 -5.23 -15.23
N ARG A 52 -2.98 -4.17 -14.51
CA ARG A 52 -2.26 -3.04 -15.10
C ARG A 52 -0.81 -3.37 -15.45
N VAL A 53 -0.24 -4.36 -14.79
CA VAL A 53 1.13 -4.75 -15.11
C VAL A 53 1.19 -6.10 -15.79
N SER A 54 0.04 -6.59 -16.25
CA SER A 54 -0.04 -7.83 -17.03
C SER A 54 0.48 -9.05 -16.29
N LEU A 55 0.13 -9.17 -15.03
CA LEU A 55 0.50 -10.33 -14.24
C LEU A 55 -0.75 -10.87 -13.57
N SER A 56 -0.70 -12.12 -13.14
CA SER A 56 -1.78 -12.65 -12.32
C SER A 56 -1.61 -12.10 -10.90
N PRO A 57 -2.68 -12.01 -10.13
CA PRO A 57 -2.55 -11.55 -8.75
C PRO A 57 -1.55 -12.37 -7.93
N ALA A 58 -1.57 -13.68 -8.09
CA ALA A 58 -0.65 -14.53 -7.34
C ALA A 58 0.79 -14.27 -7.75
N HIS A 59 1.03 -14.10 -9.03
CA HIS A 59 2.38 -13.86 -9.50
C HIS A 59 2.86 -12.49 -9.03
N LEU A 60 2.01 -11.49 -9.08
CA LEU A 60 2.37 -10.16 -8.63
C LEU A 60 2.75 -10.17 -7.16
N GLN A 61 1.94 -10.84 -6.32
CA GLN A 61 2.23 -10.88 -4.90
C GLN A 61 3.55 -11.59 -4.63
N ARG A 62 3.80 -12.69 -5.31
CA ARG A 62 5.02 -13.43 -5.12
C ARG A 62 6.22 -12.62 -5.57
N LEU A 63 6.11 -11.99 -6.73
CA LEU A 63 7.20 -11.20 -7.26
C LEU A 63 7.50 -10.01 -6.34
N PHE A 64 6.47 -9.34 -5.85
CA PHE A 64 6.68 -8.20 -4.98
C PHE A 64 7.41 -8.62 -3.72
N LYS A 65 7.02 -9.75 -3.14
CA LYS A 65 7.67 -10.20 -1.93
C LYS A 65 9.11 -10.61 -2.20
N GLN A 66 9.36 -11.24 -3.32
CA GLN A 66 10.71 -11.62 -3.65
C GLN A 66 11.61 -10.42 -3.86
N GLN A 67 11.11 -9.40 -4.48
CA GLN A 67 11.94 -8.24 -4.81
C GLN A 67 12.09 -7.26 -3.66
N THR A 68 11.11 -7.14 -2.82
CA THR A 68 11.15 -6.13 -1.75
C THR A 68 11.23 -6.70 -0.36
N GLY A 69 10.93 -7.97 -0.19
CA GLY A 69 10.89 -8.56 1.14
C GLY A 69 9.59 -8.26 1.88
N ALA A 70 8.72 -7.45 1.34
CA ALA A 70 7.48 -7.09 2.00
C ALA A 70 6.29 -7.65 1.26
N GLN A 71 5.19 -7.83 1.96
CA GLN A 71 3.98 -8.34 1.33
C GLN A 71 3.22 -7.19 0.70
N LEU A 72 2.75 -7.40 -0.51
CA LEU A 72 2.04 -6.35 -1.23
C LEU A 72 0.78 -5.92 -0.48
N GLY A 73 0.05 -6.88 0.10
CA GLY A 73 -1.15 -6.54 0.84
C GLY A 73 -0.88 -5.62 2.02
N SER A 74 0.26 -5.82 2.67
CA SER A 74 0.61 -4.98 3.80
C SER A 74 0.89 -3.54 3.36
N LEU A 75 1.57 -3.40 2.24
CA LEU A 75 1.84 -2.07 1.72
C LEU A 75 0.54 -1.38 1.35
N MET A 76 -0.37 -2.10 0.71
CA MET A 76 -1.64 -1.52 0.32
C MET A 76 -2.44 -1.08 1.54
N ALA A 77 -2.47 -1.91 2.59
CA ALA A 77 -3.18 -1.56 3.79
C ALA A 77 -2.60 -0.32 4.44
N GLU A 78 -1.28 -0.25 4.47
CA GLU A 78 -0.62 0.91 5.07
C GLU A 78 -0.96 2.19 4.31
N LYS A 79 -0.95 2.13 2.98
CA LYS A 79 -1.25 3.32 2.19
C LYS A 79 -2.71 3.74 2.34
N ARG A 80 -3.62 2.76 2.43
CA ARG A 80 -5.01 3.08 2.65
C ARG A 80 -5.22 3.78 3.99
N LEU A 81 -4.55 3.29 5.02
CA LEU A 81 -4.72 3.89 6.33
C LEU A 81 -4.06 5.26 6.43
N GLN A 82 -2.95 5.45 5.74
CA GLN A 82 -2.32 6.76 5.69
C GLN A 82 -3.23 7.77 5.00
N LYS A 83 -3.87 7.34 3.92
CA LYS A 83 -4.80 8.23 3.22
C LYS A 83 -5.99 8.53 4.10
N ALA A 84 -6.47 7.53 4.84
CA ALA A 84 -7.61 7.75 5.73
C ALA A 84 -7.24 8.76 6.82
N ALA A 85 -6.04 8.63 7.39
CA ALA A 85 -5.62 9.57 8.42
C ALA A 85 -5.59 10.99 7.88
N GLN A 86 -5.13 11.13 6.65
CA GLN A 86 -5.09 12.43 6.02
C GLN A 86 -6.52 12.97 5.83
N LEU A 87 -7.43 12.14 5.34
CA LEU A 87 -8.81 12.58 5.13
C LEU A 87 -9.51 12.93 6.43
N LEU A 88 -9.14 12.27 7.51
CA LEU A 88 -9.75 12.59 8.80
C LEU A 88 -9.43 14.01 9.24
N THR A 89 -8.29 14.51 8.86
CA THR A 89 -7.90 15.85 9.28
C THR A 89 -8.23 16.94 8.27
N ILE A 90 -8.24 16.61 6.98
CA ILE A 90 -8.47 17.66 5.99
C ILE A 90 -9.85 17.66 5.38
N SER A 91 -10.72 16.76 5.74
CA SER A 91 -12.04 16.75 5.14
C SER A 91 -13.11 16.57 6.21
N ASN A 92 -14.36 16.77 5.82
CA ASN A 92 -15.47 16.56 6.72
C ASN A 92 -16.22 15.27 6.40
N LEU A 93 -15.61 14.40 5.65
CA LEU A 93 -16.25 13.14 5.31
C LEU A 93 -16.50 12.33 6.57
N SER A 94 -17.55 11.57 6.59
CA SER A 94 -17.85 10.73 7.73
C SER A 94 -16.83 9.59 7.76
N ILE A 95 -16.71 8.93 8.92
CA ILE A 95 -15.81 7.81 9.03
C ILE A 95 -16.18 6.73 8.04
N LYS A 96 -17.48 6.52 7.83
CA LYS A 96 -17.92 5.51 6.90
C LYS A 96 -17.57 5.89 5.47
N GLU A 97 -17.70 7.16 5.15
CA GLU A 97 -17.35 7.62 3.82
C GLU A 97 -15.84 7.49 3.57
N ILE A 98 -15.04 7.77 4.58
CA ILE A 98 -13.60 7.63 4.45
C ILE A 98 -13.22 6.17 4.26
N ALA A 99 -13.84 5.27 5.03
CA ALA A 99 -13.56 3.86 4.90
C ALA A 99 -13.79 3.40 3.47
N HIS A 100 -14.89 3.84 2.90
CA HIS A 100 -15.23 3.45 1.55
C HIS A 100 -14.26 4.10 0.55
N ALA A 101 -13.94 5.35 0.77
CA ALA A 101 -13.06 6.06 -0.15
C ALA A 101 -11.66 5.45 -0.24
N VAL A 102 -11.17 4.89 0.85
CA VAL A 102 -9.85 4.31 0.83
C VAL A 102 -9.86 2.81 0.53
N GLY A 103 -11.03 2.26 0.20
CA GLY A 103 -11.06 0.90 -0.32
C GLY A 103 -11.52 -0.19 0.64
N TYR A 104 -12.04 0.16 1.81
CA TYR A 104 -12.54 -0.85 2.72
C TYR A 104 -14.01 -1.11 2.42
N GLY A 105 -14.36 -2.38 2.30
CA GLY A 105 -15.74 -2.73 2.01
C GLY A 105 -16.66 -2.62 3.20
N HIS A 106 -16.10 -2.74 4.40
CA HIS A 106 -16.90 -2.67 5.61
C HIS A 106 -16.34 -1.68 6.59
N HIS A 107 -17.21 -0.90 7.19
CA HIS A 107 -16.81 0.10 8.16
C HIS A 107 -16.06 -0.51 9.33
N SER A 108 -16.53 -1.64 9.82
CA SER A 108 -15.90 -2.27 10.98
C SER A 108 -14.50 -2.75 10.68
N SER A 109 -14.26 -3.22 9.46
CA SER A 109 -12.93 -3.66 9.09
C SER A 109 -11.97 -2.48 9.07
N PHE A 110 -12.44 -1.35 8.58
CA PHE A 110 -11.63 -0.15 8.54
C PHE A 110 -11.29 0.32 9.95
N VAL A 111 -12.29 0.38 10.84
CA VAL A 111 -12.06 0.87 12.18
C VAL A 111 -11.06 -0.02 12.91
N ARG A 112 -11.20 -1.32 12.75
CA ARG A 112 -10.29 -2.25 13.40
C ARG A 112 -8.87 -2.09 12.88
N ALA A 113 -8.70 -1.97 11.57
CA ALA A 113 -7.37 -1.80 10.98
C ALA A 113 -6.77 -0.47 11.40
N PHE A 114 -7.59 0.58 11.45
CA PHE A 114 -7.09 1.90 11.81
C PHE A 114 -6.61 1.90 13.26
N ARG A 115 -7.39 1.32 14.17
CA ARG A 115 -6.99 1.27 15.56
C ARG A 115 -5.72 0.46 15.75
N ARG A 116 -5.57 -0.60 15.00
CA ARG A 116 -4.37 -1.41 15.12
C ARG A 116 -3.14 -0.63 14.65
N ARG A 117 -3.30 0.16 13.62
CA ARG A 117 -2.17 0.90 13.07
C ARG A 117 -1.83 2.16 13.86
N PHE A 118 -2.84 2.92 14.28
CA PHE A 118 -2.62 4.20 14.92
C PHE A 118 -2.90 4.22 16.42
N ALA A 119 -3.31 3.09 16.98
CA ALA A 119 -3.58 2.98 18.41
C ALA A 119 -4.74 3.85 18.89
N GLN A 120 -5.59 4.31 17.99
CA GLN A 120 -6.78 5.03 18.39
C GLN A 120 -7.79 4.93 17.29
N SER A 121 -9.06 5.14 17.62
CA SER A 121 -10.13 5.01 16.64
C SER A 121 -10.08 6.18 15.66
N PRO A 122 -10.67 6.03 14.48
CA PRO A 122 -10.69 7.13 13.53
C PRO A 122 -11.37 8.36 14.11
N LYS A 123 -12.43 8.16 14.88
CA LYS A 123 -13.12 9.30 15.47
C LYS A 123 -12.24 10.03 16.44
N HIS A 124 -11.52 9.30 17.28
CA HIS A 124 -10.65 9.90 18.25
C HIS A 124 -9.49 10.61 17.54
N TYR A 125 -8.98 10.00 16.50
CA TYR A 125 -7.89 10.59 15.75
C TYR A 125 -8.32 11.93 15.14
N ARG A 126 -9.54 12.00 14.64
CA ARG A 126 -10.04 13.23 14.05
C ARG A 126 -10.08 14.37 15.07
N LEU A 127 -10.44 14.02 16.30
CA LEU A 127 -10.53 15.03 17.32
C LEU A 127 -9.17 15.47 17.84
N GLN A 128 -8.18 14.61 17.79
CA GLN A 128 -6.86 14.93 18.30
C GLN A 128 -5.78 14.46 17.34
N PRO A 129 -5.74 14.97 16.15
CA PRO A 129 -4.76 14.50 15.17
C PRO A 129 -3.35 14.83 15.55
N ASP A 130 -3.15 15.92 16.29
CA ASP A 130 -1.81 16.32 16.61
C ASP A 130 -1.16 15.51 17.69
N SER A 131 -1.92 14.73 18.40
CA SER A 131 -1.35 13.98 19.49
C SER A 131 -0.35 12.96 18.96
N MET A 132 -0.43 12.62 17.68
CA MET A 132 0.52 11.68 17.16
C MET A 132 1.75 12.36 16.66
N SER A 133 1.63 13.52 16.13
CA SER A 133 2.77 14.18 15.56
C SER A 133 3.56 14.97 16.57
N THR A 134 3.00 15.22 17.69
CA THR A 134 3.72 16.04 18.63
C THR A 134 4.92 15.39 19.12
N GLU A 135 4.95 14.11 19.20
CA GLU A 135 6.05 13.58 19.68
C GLU A 135 7.10 13.51 18.75
N ALA A 136 6.96 13.80 17.64
CA ALA A 136 8.01 13.78 16.65
C ALA A 136 9.09 14.82 16.94
#